data_1325921f6a4bb9083811108fe149b000
#
_entry.id   1325921f6a4bb9083811108fe149b000
#
_cell.length_a   1.000
_cell.length_b   1.000
_cell.length_c   1.000
_cell.angle_alpha   90.00
_cell.angle_beta   90.00
_cell.angle_gamma   90.00
#
_symmetry.space_group_name_H-M   'P 1'
#
loop_
_entity.id
_entity.type
_entity.pdbx_description
1 polymer ?
#
loop_
_entity_poly.entity_id
_entity_poly.type
_entity_poly.pdbx_seq_one_letter_code
_entity_poly.pdbx_strand_id
1 'polypeptide(L)'
;MQKLWDISPAVHPGTPVFLGDAPYRQQWCATLAPGCPVNVSAITMSPHVGAHADAPLHYDAHGAAAGEMALAPFIGPCRVIHAIACGPLIEWHHLAHALAELPPRVLVRTCAQAPTQWDTRLIAYAPATIERLADLGVLLVGLDTASIDPADSHDLPSHQAVRQRGLRVLENLVLDEVPEGDYELIALPLKLMQAEASPVRAVLRSLA
;
A
#
# COMPACT_ATOMS: atom_id res chain seq x y z
N MET A 1 14.83 -22.04 -7.25
CA MET A 1 15.01 -20.65 -6.70
C MET A 1 13.63 -20.08 -6.43
N GLN A 2 13.43 -19.44 -5.29
CA GLN A 2 12.19 -18.71 -5.00
C GLN A 2 12.07 -17.52 -5.96
N LYS A 3 10.88 -17.33 -6.54
CA LYS A 3 10.59 -16.19 -7.40
C LYS A 3 10.24 -14.97 -6.54
N LEU A 4 10.70 -13.80 -6.96
CA LEU A 4 10.37 -12.51 -6.36
C LEU A 4 9.55 -11.69 -7.35
N TRP A 5 8.52 -11.02 -6.85
CA TRP A 5 7.78 -9.99 -7.57
C TRP A 5 8.00 -8.67 -6.83
N ASP A 6 8.52 -7.68 -7.52
CA ASP A 6 8.54 -6.30 -7.04
C ASP A 6 7.17 -5.70 -7.32
N ILE A 7 6.44 -5.45 -6.25
CA ILE A 7 5.07 -4.93 -6.33
C ILE A 7 4.98 -3.44 -5.96
N SER A 8 6.08 -2.70 -6.18
CA SER A 8 6.12 -1.24 -6.02
C SER A 8 6.25 -0.55 -7.37
N PRO A 9 5.50 0.52 -7.63
CA PRO A 9 5.69 1.34 -8.81
C PRO A 9 7.05 2.07 -8.76
N ALA A 10 7.58 2.38 -9.94
CA ALA A 10 8.73 3.28 -10.03
C ALA A 10 8.33 4.69 -9.61
N VAL A 11 9.14 5.31 -8.74
CA VAL A 11 8.94 6.69 -8.30
C VAL A 11 9.90 7.63 -9.03
N HIS A 12 9.35 8.63 -9.72
CA HIS A 12 10.10 9.61 -10.52
C HIS A 12 9.31 10.92 -10.65
N PRO A 13 9.90 12.02 -11.16
CA PRO A 13 9.15 13.21 -11.49
C PRO A 13 7.99 12.87 -12.46
N GLY A 14 6.76 13.18 -12.06
CA GLY A 14 5.55 12.80 -12.81
C GLY A 14 4.83 11.55 -12.30
N THR A 15 5.36 10.84 -11.28
CA THR A 15 4.59 9.82 -10.57
C THR A 15 3.28 10.41 -10.05
N PRO A 16 2.12 9.76 -10.29
CA PRO A 16 0.84 10.24 -9.79
C PRO A 16 0.85 10.40 -8.27
N VAL A 17 0.21 11.44 -7.80
CA VAL A 17 0.01 11.71 -6.37
C VAL A 17 -1.45 12.03 -6.11
N PHE A 18 -1.90 11.82 -4.89
CA PHE A 18 -3.23 12.26 -4.47
C PHE A 18 -3.34 13.79 -4.59
N LEU A 19 -4.53 14.28 -4.93
CA LEU A 19 -4.74 15.72 -5.18
C LEU A 19 -4.42 16.54 -3.92
N GLY A 20 -3.45 17.43 -4.04
CA GLY A 20 -2.96 18.28 -2.95
C GLY A 20 -1.67 17.79 -2.30
N ASP A 21 -1.25 16.57 -2.54
CA ASP A 21 -0.01 16.01 -2.00
C ASP A 21 1.24 16.58 -2.68
N ALA A 22 2.35 16.58 -1.94
CA ALA A 22 3.65 16.99 -2.47
C ALA A 22 4.19 15.94 -3.46
N PRO A 23 4.38 16.28 -4.75
CA PRO A 23 4.90 15.36 -5.74
C PRO A 23 6.37 15.04 -5.48
N TYR A 24 6.85 13.91 -6.05
CA TYR A 24 8.27 13.57 -6.00
C TYR A 24 9.12 14.64 -6.69
N ARG A 25 10.13 15.10 -5.99
CA ARG A 25 11.19 15.98 -6.50
C ARG A 25 12.54 15.49 -6.02
N GLN A 26 13.52 15.56 -6.91
CA GLN A 26 14.91 15.27 -6.58
C GLN A 26 15.80 16.44 -6.98
N GLN A 27 16.71 16.82 -6.10
CA GLN A 27 17.69 17.87 -6.35
C GLN A 27 19.10 17.31 -6.03
N TRP A 28 20.03 17.47 -6.97
CA TRP A 28 21.41 17.12 -6.74
C TRP A 28 22.09 18.14 -5.82
N CYS A 29 22.63 17.67 -4.71
CA CYS A 29 23.43 18.47 -3.76
C CYS A 29 24.91 18.41 -4.11
N ALA A 30 25.38 17.29 -4.70
CA ALA A 30 26.71 17.08 -5.24
C ALA A 30 26.63 16.13 -6.43
N THR A 31 27.52 16.33 -7.41
CA THR A 31 27.64 15.46 -8.60
C THR A 31 29.10 15.08 -8.83
N LEU A 32 29.33 13.86 -9.29
CA LEU A 32 30.65 13.35 -9.64
C LEU A 32 31.34 14.29 -10.64
N ALA A 33 32.50 14.83 -10.23
CA ALA A 33 33.34 15.70 -11.01
C ALA A 33 34.78 15.69 -10.45
N PRO A 34 35.79 16.24 -11.15
CA PRO A 34 37.09 16.46 -10.54
C PRO A 34 36.96 17.25 -9.23
N GLY A 35 37.45 16.67 -8.13
CA GLY A 35 37.34 17.22 -6.77
C GLY A 35 36.03 16.89 -6.01
N CYS A 36 35.07 16.21 -6.64
CA CYS A 36 33.84 15.69 -5.99
C CYS A 36 33.66 14.20 -6.30
N PRO A 37 33.97 13.28 -5.38
CA PRO A 37 33.98 11.84 -5.64
C PRO A 37 32.64 11.15 -5.50
N VAL A 38 31.54 11.87 -5.25
CA VAL A 38 30.21 11.29 -4.94
C VAL A 38 29.07 12.03 -5.65
N ASN A 39 27.97 11.33 -5.88
CA ASN A 39 26.66 11.90 -6.16
C ASN A 39 25.83 11.91 -4.88
N VAL A 40 25.25 13.04 -4.51
CA VAL A 40 24.34 13.19 -3.37
C VAL A 40 23.12 13.98 -3.81
N SER A 41 21.93 13.51 -3.47
CA SER A 41 20.72 14.24 -3.77
C SER A 41 19.81 14.35 -2.53
N ALA A 42 18.95 15.35 -2.54
CA ALA A 42 17.80 15.47 -1.65
C ALA A 42 16.54 15.02 -2.39
N ILE A 43 15.63 14.35 -1.67
CA ILE A 43 14.32 13.94 -2.16
C ILE A 43 13.26 14.65 -1.30
N THR A 44 12.25 15.19 -1.96
CA THR A 44 11.05 15.73 -1.33
C THR A 44 9.84 15.10 -1.99
N MET A 45 8.95 14.50 -1.18
CA MET A 45 7.68 13.93 -1.64
C MET A 45 6.74 13.71 -0.45
N SER A 46 5.44 13.60 -0.70
CA SER A 46 4.50 13.03 0.28
C SER A 46 4.88 11.58 0.60
N PRO A 47 4.76 11.11 1.85
CA PRO A 47 4.95 9.70 2.19
C PRO A 47 4.01 8.74 1.43
N HIS A 48 2.91 9.27 0.86
CA HIS A 48 1.92 8.52 0.08
C HIS A 48 2.28 8.37 -1.41
N VAL A 49 3.45 8.85 -1.86
CA VAL A 49 3.91 8.68 -3.25
C VAL A 49 4.40 7.26 -3.49
N GLY A 50 3.82 6.58 -4.50
CA GLY A 50 4.13 5.20 -4.82
C GLY A 50 3.56 4.21 -3.81
N ALA A 51 4.10 2.99 -3.76
CA ALA A 51 3.70 2.00 -2.76
C ALA A 51 4.05 2.49 -1.35
N HIS A 52 3.07 2.49 -0.45
CA HIS A 52 3.24 3.01 0.90
C HIS A 52 2.38 2.27 1.92
N ALA A 53 2.71 2.48 3.18
CA ALA A 53 1.94 2.03 4.33
C ALA A 53 1.44 3.25 5.10
N ASP A 54 0.13 3.32 5.35
CA ASP A 54 -0.42 4.33 6.23
C ASP A 54 -0.20 3.98 7.69
N ALA A 55 0.17 4.98 8.46
CA ALA A 55 0.19 4.88 9.90
C ALA A 55 -1.15 5.32 10.51
N PRO A 56 -1.49 4.85 11.70
CA PRO A 56 -2.68 5.33 12.42
C PRO A 56 -2.79 6.84 12.52
N LEU A 57 -1.66 7.55 12.57
CA LEU A 57 -1.60 9.02 12.60
C LEU A 57 -2.25 9.67 11.37
N HIS A 58 -2.35 8.96 10.24
CA HIS A 58 -2.98 9.48 9.03
C HIS A 58 -4.49 9.77 9.22
N TYR A 59 -5.17 8.92 9.97
CA TYR A 59 -6.64 8.97 10.18
C TYR A 59 -7.07 9.05 11.65
N ASP A 60 -6.12 9.23 12.56
CA ASP A 60 -6.34 9.43 14.00
C ASP A 60 -5.32 10.43 14.55
N ALA A 61 -5.78 11.57 15.02
CA ALA A 61 -4.91 12.62 15.59
C ALA A 61 -4.04 12.16 16.79
N HIS A 62 -4.40 11.04 17.41
CA HIS A 62 -3.65 10.42 18.52
C HIS A 62 -3.04 9.07 18.10
N GLY A 63 -3.08 8.76 16.81
CA GLY A 63 -2.54 7.52 16.26
C GLY A 63 -1.00 7.48 16.30
N ALA A 64 -0.46 6.27 16.30
CA ALA A 64 0.97 6.04 16.20
C ALA A 64 1.52 6.52 14.85
N ALA A 65 2.70 7.14 14.84
CA ALA A 65 3.42 7.48 13.63
C ALA A 65 4.02 6.23 12.93
N ALA A 66 4.44 6.38 11.67
CA ALA A 66 4.99 5.29 10.88
C ALA A 66 6.16 4.57 11.57
N GLY A 67 7.06 5.32 12.21
CA GLY A 67 8.19 4.76 12.92
C GLY A 67 7.88 4.03 14.23
N GLU A 68 6.65 4.13 14.70
CA GLU A 68 6.15 3.48 15.92
C GLU A 68 5.33 2.22 15.62
N MET A 69 5.00 1.96 14.36
CA MET A 69 4.24 0.78 13.96
C MET A 69 5.02 -0.51 14.23
N ALA A 70 4.33 -1.54 14.74
CA ALA A 70 4.87 -2.88 14.81
C ALA A 70 5.16 -3.42 13.39
N LEU A 71 6.31 -4.08 13.20
CA LEU A 71 6.74 -4.59 11.89
C LEU A 71 6.07 -5.91 11.50
N ALA A 72 5.59 -6.69 12.48
CA ALA A 72 5.01 -8.02 12.23
C ALA A 72 3.86 -8.04 11.19
N PRO A 73 2.96 -7.05 11.08
CA PRO A 73 1.96 -7.02 10.01
C PRO A 73 2.54 -6.91 8.60
N PHE A 74 3.72 -6.33 8.43
CA PHE A 74 4.31 -6.00 7.13
C PHE A 74 5.25 -7.08 6.57
N ILE A 75 5.38 -8.23 7.26
CA ILE A 75 6.21 -9.34 6.80
C ILE A 75 5.56 -10.69 7.14
N GLY A 76 5.53 -11.62 6.20
CA GLY A 76 5.08 -13.00 6.38
C GLY A 76 3.96 -13.44 5.42
N PRO A 77 3.27 -14.58 5.71
CA PRO A 77 2.29 -15.16 4.80
C PRO A 77 1.20 -14.18 4.36
N CYS A 78 0.92 -14.15 3.06
CA CYS A 78 0.03 -13.21 2.40
C CYS A 78 -0.72 -13.89 1.26
N ARG A 79 -1.99 -13.57 1.06
CA ARG A 79 -2.78 -13.98 -0.10
C ARG A 79 -3.02 -12.81 -1.03
N VAL A 80 -2.78 -13.01 -2.32
CA VAL A 80 -3.22 -12.11 -3.40
C VAL A 80 -4.53 -12.65 -3.94
N ILE A 81 -5.56 -11.81 -3.97
CA ILE A 81 -6.90 -12.12 -4.50
C ILE A 81 -7.19 -11.20 -5.67
N HIS A 82 -7.73 -11.75 -6.76
CA HIS A 82 -8.10 -10.97 -7.92
C HIS A 82 -9.60 -10.61 -7.88
N ALA A 83 -9.89 -9.32 -7.80
CA ALA A 83 -11.21 -8.72 -7.90
C ALA A 83 -11.22 -7.62 -8.97
N ILE A 84 -10.71 -7.95 -10.18
CA ILE A 84 -10.50 -6.99 -11.27
C ILE A 84 -11.85 -6.44 -11.73
N ALA A 85 -11.94 -5.11 -11.83
CA ALA A 85 -13.14 -4.39 -12.27
C ALA A 85 -14.41 -4.73 -11.46
N CYS A 86 -14.26 -5.00 -10.16
CA CYS A 86 -15.36 -5.41 -9.27
C CYS A 86 -16.39 -4.30 -8.96
N GLY A 87 -16.26 -3.12 -9.57
CA GLY A 87 -17.09 -1.94 -9.32
C GLY A 87 -16.37 -0.93 -8.41
N PRO A 88 -17.05 0.08 -7.86
CA PRO A 88 -16.40 1.13 -7.08
C PRO A 88 -15.86 0.62 -5.75
N LEU A 89 -16.41 -0.48 -5.21
CA LEU A 89 -16.03 -1.03 -3.92
C LEU A 89 -15.75 -2.53 -4.00
N ILE A 90 -14.72 -2.96 -3.29
CA ILE A 90 -14.40 -4.37 -3.03
C ILE A 90 -15.40 -4.88 -1.98
N GLU A 91 -16.47 -5.48 -2.43
CA GLU A 91 -17.47 -6.10 -1.58
C GLU A 91 -17.06 -7.53 -1.20
N TRP A 92 -17.59 -8.03 -0.08
CA TRP A 92 -17.27 -9.37 0.43
C TRP A 92 -17.42 -10.49 -0.61
N HIS A 93 -18.46 -10.43 -1.43
CA HIS A 93 -18.71 -11.45 -2.43
C HIS A 93 -17.66 -11.52 -3.55
N HIS A 94 -16.96 -10.43 -3.81
CA HIS A 94 -15.86 -10.41 -4.78
C HIS A 94 -14.66 -11.25 -4.32
N LEU A 95 -14.49 -11.44 -3.01
CA LEU A 95 -13.38 -12.21 -2.42
C LEU A 95 -13.77 -13.64 -2.06
N ALA A 96 -15.08 -14.00 -2.11
CA ALA A 96 -15.64 -15.22 -1.55
C ALA A 96 -14.96 -16.52 -2.05
N HIS A 97 -14.45 -16.50 -3.28
CA HIS A 97 -13.78 -17.66 -3.89
C HIS A 97 -12.42 -18.00 -3.27
N ALA A 98 -11.82 -17.07 -2.53
CA ALA A 98 -10.44 -17.18 -2.03
C ALA A 98 -10.31 -17.00 -0.50
N LEU A 99 -11.40 -17.16 0.26
CA LEU A 99 -11.42 -16.89 1.71
C LEU A 99 -11.07 -18.10 2.59
N ALA A 100 -10.91 -19.30 2.02
CA ALA A 100 -10.56 -20.47 2.80
C ALA A 100 -9.14 -20.36 3.36
N GLU A 101 -8.97 -20.63 4.67
CA GLU A 101 -7.66 -20.64 5.34
C GLU A 101 -6.81 -19.38 5.05
N LEU A 102 -7.43 -18.19 5.21
CA LEU A 102 -6.75 -16.91 4.94
C LEU A 102 -5.50 -16.72 5.80
N PRO A 103 -4.36 -16.38 5.19
CA PRO A 103 -3.21 -15.89 5.94
C PRO A 103 -3.48 -14.50 6.53
N PRO A 104 -2.66 -14.04 7.48
CA PRO A 104 -2.88 -12.76 8.16
C PRO A 104 -2.75 -11.50 7.28
N ARG A 105 -2.45 -11.63 6.00
CA ARG A 105 -2.31 -10.51 5.06
C ARG A 105 -3.06 -10.82 3.77
N VAL A 106 -3.80 -9.83 3.29
CA VAL A 106 -4.60 -9.95 2.06
C VAL A 106 -4.31 -8.74 1.18
N LEU A 107 -3.86 -8.98 -0.03
CA LEU A 107 -3.71 -7.97 -1.07
C LEU A 107 -4.74 -8.22 -2.17
N VAL A 108 -5.47 -7.19 -2.57
CA VAL A 108 -6.50 -7.31 -3.61
C VAL A 108 -6.06 -6.58 -4.86
N ARG A 109 -5.98 -7.32 -5.96
CA ARG A 109 -5.78 -6.78 -7.29
C ARG A 109 -7.12 -6.36 -7.87
N THR A 110 -7.28 -5.07 -8.17
CA THR A 110 -8.51 -4.49 -8.72
C THR A 110 -8.36 -3.99 -10.15
N CYS A 111 -7.12 -3.70 -10.56
CA CYS A 111 -6.80 -3.17 -11.87
C CYS A 111 -6.25 -4.25 -12.81
N ALA A 112 -6.64 -4.21 -14.09
CA ALA A 112 -6.02 -5.04 -15.11
C ALA A 112 -4.56 -4.64 -15.33
N GLN A 113 -4.28 -3.32 -15.24
CA GLN A 113 -2.95 -2.71 -15.26
C GLN A 113 -2.89 -1.60 -14.21
N ALA A 114 -1.76 -1.48 -13.53
CA ALA A 114 -1.53 -0.44 -12.53
C ALA A 114 -1.72 0.96 -13.13
N PRO A 115 -2.43 1.86 -12.46
CA PRO A 115 -2.65 3.22 -12.96
C PRO A 115 -1.34 3.98 -13.13
N THR A 116 -1.14 4.58 -14.31
CA THR A 116 0.01 5.45 -14.59
C THR A 116 -0.32 6.93 -14.47
N GLN A 117 -1.59 7.26 -14.24
CA GLN A 117 -2.10 8.62 -14.06
C GLN A 117 -3.10 8.63 -12.90
N TRP A 118 -3.28 9.81 -12.31
CA TRP A 118 -4.30 10.01 -11.30
C TRP A 118 -5.71 9.80 -11.91
N ASP A 119 -6.52 8.94 -11.29
CA ASP A 119 -7.93 8.75 -11.63
C ASP A 119 -8.75 8.77 -10.33
N THR A 120 -9.77 9.63 -10.27
CA THR A 120 -10.70 9.71 -9.14
C THR A 120 -11.64 8.50 -9.03
N ARG A 121 -11.73 7.68 -10.09
CA ARG A 121 -12.57 6.46 -10.14
C ARG A 121 -11.84 5.23 -9.63
N LEU A 122 -10.98 5.42 -8.62
CA LEU A 122 -10.27 4.30 -8.00
C LEU A 122 -11.28 3.33 -7.33
N ILE A 123 -10.92 2.04 -7.34
CA ILE A 123 -11.66 1.02 -6.60
C ILE A 123 -11.16 1.04 -5.17
N ALA A 124 -12.09 1.12 -4.21
CA ALA A 124 -11.81 1.18 -2.78
C ALA A 124 -12.38 -0.07 -2.05
N TYR A 125 -12.08 -0.25 -0.77
CA TYR A 125 -12.73 -1.28 0.02
C TYR A 125 -14.11 -0.84 0.51
N ALA A 126 -15.07 -1.76 0.56
CA ALA A 126 -16.24 -1.59 1.42
C ALA A 126 -15.81 -1.78 2.88
N PRO A 127 -16.19 -0.88 3.82
CA PRO A 127 -15.82 -1.01 5.24
C PRO A 127 -16.19 -2.36 5.85
N ALA A 128 -17.38 -2.87 5.53
CA ALA A 128 -17.84 -4.18 5.99
C ALA A 128 -16.96 -5.35 5.51
N THR A 129 -16.27 -5.20 4.37
CA THR A 129 -15.31 -6.20 3.90
C THR A 129 -14.06 -6.20 4.77
N ILE A 130 -13.55 -5.02 5.15
CA ILE A 130 -12.41 -4.88 6.07
C ILE A 130 -12.74 -5.48 7.44
N GLU A 131 -13.92 -5.18 7.98
CA GLU A 131 -14.38 -5.72 9.27
C GLU A 131 -14.41 -7.25 9.26
N ARG A 132 -14.97 -7.84 8.19
CA ARG A 132 -15.02 -9.31 8.04
C ARG A 132 -13.65 -9.94 7.86
N LEU A 133 -12.74 -9.31 7.13
CA LEU A 133 -11.35 -9.78 7.04
C LEU A 133 -10.67 -9.76 8.41
N ALA A 134 -10.90 -8.72 9.22
CA ALA A 134 -10.42 -8.64 10.59
C ALA A 134 -10.98 -9.76 11.48
N ASP A 135 -12.27 -10.09 11.34
CA ASP A 135 -12.91 -11.20 12.06
C ASP A 135 -12.28 -12.56 11.72
N LEU A 136 -11.70 -12.72 10.52
CA LEU A 136 -10.94 -13.90 10.11
C LEU A 136 -9.45 -13.86 10.52
N GLY A 137 -9.01 -12.86 11.28
CA GLY A 137 -7.64 -12.75 11.78
C GLY A 137 -6.67 -12.06 10.82
N VAL A 138 -7.16 -11.37 9.81
CA VAL A 138 -6.32 -10.52 8.94
C VAL A 138 -5.78 -9.34 9.74
N LEU A 139 -4.49 -9.07 9.60
CA LEU A 139 -3.76 -7.99 10.27
C LEU A 139 -3.42 -6.84 9.31
N LEU A 140 -3.36 -7.12 8.00
CA LEU A 140 -3.02 -6.17 6.97
C LEU A 140 -3.86 -6.41 5.72
N VAL A 141 -4.44 -5.35 5.18
CA VAL A 141 -5.06 -5.31 3.86
C VAL A 141 -4.24 -4.43 2.92
N GLY A 142 -4.27 -4.71 1.63
CA GLY A 142 -3.63 -3.85 0.64
C GLY A 142 -4.33 -3.93 -0.70
N LEU A 143 -4.05 -2.95 -1.57
CA LEU A 143 -4.62 -2.88 -2.91
C LEU A 143 -3.70 -2.14 -3.90
N ASP A 144 -4.07 -2.20 -5.16
CA ASP A 144 -3.34 -1.61 -6.29
C ASP A 144 -3.87 -0.23 -6.72
N THR A 145 -4.67 0.42 -5.86
CA THR A 145 -5.15 1.80 -6.05
C THR A 145 -4.58 2.73 -4.99
N ALA A 146 -4.80 4.04 -5.20
CA ALA A 146 -4.18 5.10 -4.40
C ALA A 146 -4.85 5.33 -3.04
N SER A 147 -5.99 4.68 -2.75
CA SER A 147 -6.66 4.76 -1.45
C SER A 147 -7.60 3.58 -1.24
N ILE A 148 -7.74 3.14 0.03
CA ILE A 148 -8.77 2.18 0.46
C ILE A 148 -10.15 2.82 0.60
N ASP A 149 -10.27 4.15 0.54
CA ASP A 149 -11.53 4.88 0.45
C ASP A 149 -11.70 5.55 -0.91
N PRO A 150 -12.93 5.85 -1.36
CA PRO A 150 -13.17 6.65 -2.57
C PRO A 150 -12.44 8.01 -2.51
N ALA A 151 -11.98 8.50 -3.68
CA ALA A 151 -11.20 9.73 -3.77
C ALA A 151 -11.92 10.99 -3.28
N ASP A 152 -13.25 10.98 -3.27
CA ASP A 152 -14.12 12.06 -2.80
C ASP A 152 -14.67 11.83 -1.38
N SER A 153 -14.19 10.80 -0.70
CA SER A 153 -14.62 10.51 0.68
C SER A 153 -14.10 11.58 1.65
N HIS A 154 -14.99 12.11 2.48
CA HIS A 154 -14.66 13.05 3.54
C HIS A 154 -14.55 12.39 4.92
N ASP A 155 -15.20 11.24 5.11
CA ASP A 155 -15.31 10.55 6.39
C ASP A 155 -14.38 9.33 6.49
N LEU A 156 -13.75 8.94 5.38
CA LEU A 156 -12.79 7.83 5.27
C LEU A 156 -13.27 6.54 5.98
N PRO A 157 -14.46 6.01 5.65
CA PRO A 157 -15.07 4.92 6.41
C PRO A 157 -14.25 3.64 6.43
N SER A 158 -13.48 3.36 5.36
CA SER A 158 -12.60 2.18 5.31
C SER A 158 -11.35 2.36 6.15
N HIS A 159 -10.75 3.55 6.19
CA HIS A 159 -9.70 3.87 7.14
C HIS A 159 -10.20 3.82 8.59
N GLN A 160 -11.43 4.28 8.86
CA GLN A 160 -12.02 4.15 10.19
C GLN A 160 -12.24 2.68 10.59
N ALA A 161 -12.64 1.80 9.65
CA ALA A 161 -12.72 0.36 9.91
C ALA A 161 -11.32 -0.23 10.20
N VAL A 162 -10.29 0.12 9.42
CA VAL A 162 -8.88 -0.26 9.70
C VAL A 162 -8.47 0.18 11.10
N ARG A 163 -8.74 1.44 11.47
CA ARG A 163 -8.45 1.99 12.79
C ARG A 163 -9.13 1.19 13.91
N GLN A 164 -10.45 1.02 13.81
CA GLN A 164 -11.25 0.35 14.83
C GLN A 164 -10.87 -1.11 15.04
N ARG A 165 -10.46 -1.78 13.97
CA ARG A 165 -10.07 -3.20 13.99
C ARG A 165 -8.56 -3.40 14.20
N GLY A 166 -7.76 -2.33 14.25
CA GLY A 166 -6.32 -2.38 14.48
C GLY A 166 -5.51 -2.97 13.33
N LEU A 167 -6.04 -2.95 12.09
CA LEU A 167 -5.34 -3.44 10.91
C LEU A 167 -4.24 -2.44 10.46
N ARG A 168 -3.48 -2.88 9.46
CA ARG A 168 -2.55 -2.05 8.69
C ARG A 168 -2.97 -2.05 7.24
N VAL A 169 -2.54 -1.03 6.50
CA VAL A 169 -2.88 -0.88 5.09
C VAL A 169 -1.64 -0.66 4.23
N LEU A 170 -1.69 -1.18 3.01
CA LEU A 170 -0.75 -0.88 1.93
C LEU A 170 -1.54 -0.40 0.71
N GLU A 171 -1.08 0.68 0.09
CA GLU A 171 -1.72 1.30 -1.07
C GLU A 171 -0.74 1.46 -2.24
N ASN A 172 -1.27 1.71 -3.43
CA ASN A 172 -0.49 1.88 -4.66
C ASN A 172 0.44 0.70 -5.00
N LEU A 173 0.01 -0.53 -4.75
CA LEU A 173 0.76 -1.72 -5.12
C LEU A 173 0.67 -1.98 -6.63
N VAL A 174 1.66 -2.64 -7.21
CA VAL A 174 1.64 -3.12 -8.60
C VAL A 174 1.45 -4.64 -8.59
N LEU A 175 0.24 -5.09 -8.91
CA LEU A 175 -0.12 -6.51 -8.85
C LEU A 175 -0.37 -7.12 -10.25
N ASP A 176 -0.01 -6.42 -11.32
CA ASP A 176 -0.32 -6.76 -12.72
C ASP A 176 0.13 -8.17 -13.12
N GLU A 177 1.34 -8.55 -12.71
CA GLU A 177 1.95 -9.82 -13.09
C GLU A 177 1.94 -10.86 -11.94
N VAL A 178 1.22 -10.55 -10.84
CA VAL A 178 1.13 -11.44 -9.71
C VAL A 178 -0.08 -12.36 -9.87
N PRO A 179 0.11 -13.69 -10.02
CA PRO A 179 -1.01 -14.63 -9.99
C PRO A 179 -1.76 -14.59 -8.66
N GLU A 180 -3.03 -14.99 -8.69
CA GLU A 180 -3.76 -15.22 -7.44
C GLU A 180 -3.14 -16.40 -6.68
N GLY A 181 -3.03 -16.28 -5.34
CA GLY A 181 -2.44 -17.32 -4.51
C GLY A 181 -1.71 -16.81 -3.28
N ASP A 182 -0.98 -17.71 -2.64
CA ASP A 182 -0.27 -17.45 -1.40
C ASP A 182 1.22 -17.17 -1.63
N TYR A 183 1.71 -16.20 -0.87
CA TYR A 183 3.07 -15.66 -0.95
C TYR A 183 3.60 -15.33 0.45
N GLU A 184 4.85 -14.92 0.51
CA GLU A 184 5.37 -14.14 1.61
C GLU A 184 5.46 -12.67 1.20
N LEU A 185 4.81 -11.78 1.94
CA LEU A 185 4.91 -10.33 1.81
C LEU A 185 6.11 -9.82 2.60
N ILE A 186 6.85 -8.86 2.01
CA ILE A 186 7.87 -8.06 2.67
C ILE A 186 7.64 -6.61 2.24
N ALA A 187 7.16 -5.74 3.15
CA ALA A 187 6.78 -4.35 2.86
C ALA A 187 7.02 -3.45 4.07
N LEU A 188 8.22 -3.50 4.62
CA LEU A 188 8.54 -2.80 5.88
C LEU A 188 8.53 -1.29 5.71
N PRO A 189 7.79 -0.53 6.54
CA PRO A 189 7.83 0.93 6.56
C PRO A 189 9.17 1.45 7.11
N LEU A 190 9.54 2.65 6.69
CA LEU A 190 10.66 3.37 7.25
C LEU A 190 10.36 3.81 8.68
N LYS A 191 11.39 3.92 9.52
CA LYS A 191 11.24 4.37 10.91
C LYS A 191 11.13 5.91 10.99
N LEU A 192 10.07 6.47 10.40
CA LEU A 192 9.79 7.90 10.42
C LEU A 192 8.92 8.25 11.64
N MET A 193 9.54 8.84 12.66
CA MET A 193 8.94 9.01 14.00
C MET A 193 7.84 10.06 14.09
N GLN A 194 7.59 10.83 13.04
CA GLN A 194 6.57 11.91 13.02
C GLN A 194 5.72 11.89 11.75
N ALA A 195 5.90 10.87 10.88
CA ALA A 195 5.17 10.78 9.63
C ALA A 195 3.89 9.93 9.79
N GLU A 196 2.86 10.36 9.11
CA GLU A 196 1.54 9.73 9.03
C GLU A 196 1.50 8.52 8.07
N ALA A 197 2.53 8.35 7.27
CA ALA A 197 2.71 7.22 6.36
C ALA A 197 4.20 6.97 6.10
N SER A 198 4.49 5.91 5.37
CA SER A 198 5.85 5.61 4.93
C SER A 198 5.86 4.97 3.55
N PRO A 199 6.69 5.45 2.60
CA PRO A 199 6.99 4.69 1.40
C PRO A 199 7.55 3.32 1.78
N VAL A 200 7.21 2.31 0.96
CA VAL A 200 7.74 0.95 1.09
C VAL A 200 8.28 0.45 -0.24
N ARG A 201 9.29 -0.43 -0.22
CA ARG A 201 9.58 -1.29 -1.35
C ARG A 201 8.91 -2.64 -1.08
N ALA A 202 7.66 -2.77 -1.50
CA ALA A 202 6.89 -3.98 -1.31
C ALA A 202 7.31 -5.08 -2.29
N VAL A 203 7.51 -6.28 -1.76
CA VAL A 203 7.92 -7.47 -2.52
C VAL A 203 7.08 -8.66 -2.10
N LEU A 204 6.69 -9.48 -3.06
CA LEU A 204 6.16 -10.81 -2.83
C LEU A 204 7.21 -11.87 -3.17
N ARG A 205 7.33 -12.89 -2.34
CA ARG A 205 8.20 -14.04 -2.56
C ARG A 205 7.36 -15.31 -2.63
N SER A 206 7.62 -16.18 -3.63
CA SER A 206 6.96 -17.48 -3.67
C SER A 206 7.27 -18.29 -2.42
N LEU A 207 6.27 -18.98 -1.92
CA LEU A 207 6.47 -19.98 -0.86
C LEU A 207 7.35 -21.13 -1.40
N ALA A 208 8.05 -21.84 -0.50
CA ALA A 208 8.92 -22.95 -0.85
C ALA A 208 8.12 -24.20 -1.23
#